data_016c19aede4c788f63c708330958f6b0
#
_entry.id   016c19aede4c788f63c708330958f6b0
#
_cell.length_a   1.000
_cell.length_b   1.000
_cell.length_c   1.000
_cell.angle_alpha   90.00
_cell.angle_beta   90.00
_cell.angle_gamma   90.00
#
_symmetry.space_group_name_H-M   'P 1'
#
loop_
_entity.id
_entity.type
_entity.pdbx_description
1 polymer ?
#
loop_
_entity_poly.entity_id
_entity_poly.type
_entity_poly.pdbx_seq_one_letter_code
_entity_poly.pdbx_strand_id
1 'polypeptide(L)'
;GKGYNRFNLIYHTQHPTSNFVFQNFHFSADAPIFSHKMNSSRGYVGFGFHAFQEKSGNSFSKLDIGLTLSSYVNIDDNNQLSFGFQTELIQHSINTSSIQWASQYSNSLGGYDASINSGEFFYSNSLTSFNSATGIFWKNTSQHINLSGIDVASFQLGYGVFNLFKPKKISPLQNDRTFVRHCIHGRGLFAIGEFKYGIAPQFLIQRQGPHFDATAGADIKYYVKSDTKYTGFVRECNLGMGLFYRYNDAIIPKFSLQFNDLNISLSYDLSVGNVNNFNGTVGGFSIGIQYNDAYGVLFNQGDMHVVRRSRKMRNL
;
A
#
# COMPACT_ATOMS: atom_id res chain seq x y z
N GLY A 1 7.50 -8.59 6.20
CA GLY A 1 8.91 -8.42 5.84
C GLY A 1 9.41 -9.54 4.95
N LYS A 2 10.37 -9.25 4.08
CA LYS A 2 11.01 -10.24 3.18
C LYS A 2 12.37 -10.72 3.73
N GLY A 3 12.60 -10.61 5.04
CA GLY A 3 13.88 -10.96 5.68
C GLY A 3 14.91 -9.83 5.68
N TYR A 4 14.53 -8.60 5.30
CA TYR A 4 15.34 -7.40 5.35
C TYR A 4 14.48 -6.16 5.67
N ASN A 5 15.14 -5.09 6.09
CA ASN A 5 14.44 -3.84 6.41
C ASN A 5 13.84 -3.22 5.16
N ARG A 6 12.65 -2.70 5.28
CA ARG A 6 11.93 -2.07 4.18
C ARG A 6 11.25 -0.80 4.66
N PHE A 7 11.35 0.25 3.84
CA PHE A 7 10.71 1.53 4.04
C PHE A 7 9.87 1.85 2.81
N ASN A 8 8.65 2.30 3.02
CA ASN A 8 7.77 2.73 1.94
C ASN A 8 7.20 4.10 2.26
N LEU A 9 7.14 4.94 1.25
CA LEU A 9 6.49 6.23 1.27
C LEU A 9 5.57 6.31 0.05
N ILE A 10 4.30 6.64 0.26
CA ILE A 10 3.33 6.80 -0.82
C ILE A 10 2.59 8.10 -0.60
N TYR A 11 2.52 8.91 -1.63
CA TYR A 11 1.66 10.07 -1.71
C TYR A 11 0.67 9.87 -2.86
N HIS A 12 -0.60 10.10 -2.59
CA HIS A 12 -1.66 10.07 -3.59
C HIS A 12 -2.52 11.32 -3.46
N THR A 13 -2.83 11.95 -4.58
CA THR A 13 -3.77 13.06 -4.65
C THR A 13 -4.79 12.80 -5.73
N GLN A 14 -6.04 13.13 -5.43
CA GLN A 14 -7.15 12.99 -6.36
C GLN A 14 -7.88 14.33 -6.45
N HIS A 15 -8.37 14.68 -7.64
CA HIS A 15 -9.01 15.96 -7.93
C HIS A 15 -8.12 17.19 -7.64
N PRO A 16 -6.85 17.24 -8.09
CA PRO A 16 -5.93 18.32 -7.72
C PRO A 16 -6.35 19.70 -8.20
N THR A 17 -7.28 19.77 -9.16
CA THR A 17 -7.77 21.04 -9.74
C THR A 17 -9.11 21.50 -9.15
N SER A 18 -9.70 20.74 -8.25
CA SER A 18 -10.98 21.07 -7.60
C SER A 18 -10.78 21.74 -6.25
N ASN A 19 -11.82 22.41 -5.75
CA ASN A 19 -11.83 22.93 -4.38
C ASN A 19 -11.88 21.82 -3.31
N PHE A 20 -12.13 20.55 -3.72
CA PHE A 20 -12.19 19.38 -2.86
C PHE A 20 -11.09 18.40 -3.25
N VAL A 21 -9.87 18.67 -2.79
CA VAL A 21 -8.71 17.80 -3.02
C VAL A 21 -8.70 16.68 -2.01
N PHE A 22 -8.60 15.42 -2.48
CA PHE A 22 -8.32 14.27 -1.62
C PHE A 22 -6.82 14.00 -1.64
N GLN A 23 -6.22 13.92 -0.47
CA GLN A 23 -4.79 13.68 -0.32
C GLN A 23 -4.56 12.56 0.68
N ASN A 24 -3.75 11.59 0.28
CA ASN A 24 -3.33 10.49 1.12
C ASN A 24 -1.81 10.45 1.21
N PHE A 25 -1.32 10.33 2.42
CA PHE A 25 0.09 10.11 2.71
C PHE A 25 0.23 8.82 3.51
N HIS A 26 1.08 7.92 3.07
CA HIS A 26 1.36 6.67 3.77
C HIS A 26 2.85 6.47 3.91
N PHE A 27 3.27 6.22 5.14
CA PHE A 27 4.61 5.78 5.49
C PHE A 27 4.54 4.41 6.16
N SER A 28 5.43 3.50 5.80
CA SER A 28 5.59 2.26 6.54
C SER A 28 7.05 1.82 6.61
N ALA A 29 7.41 1.21 7.72
CA ALA A 29 8.71 0.61 7.96
C ALA A 29 8.51 -0.78 8.55
N ASP A 30 9.21 -1.77 8.01
CA ASP A 30 9.18 -3.13 8.54
C ASP A 30 10.58 -3.77 8.55
N ALA A 31 10.81 -4.57 9.57
CA ALA A 31 12.09 -5.25 9.79
C ALA A 31 11.87 -6.67 10.34
N PRO A 32 12.75 -7.62 10.01
CA PRO A 32 12.81 -8.90 10.68
C PRO A 32 13.42 -8.73 12.08
N ILE A 33 12.80 -9.33 13.10
CA ILE A 33 13.33 -9.43 14.45
C ILE A 33 13.73 -10.87 14.73
N PHE A 34 14.78 -11.06 15.55
CA PHE A 34 15.28 -12.40 15.94
C PHE A 34 15.69 -13.33 14.80
N SER A 35 15.91 -12.81 13.60
CA SER A 35 16.34 -13.59 12.44
C SER A 35 17.65 -14.36 12.70
N HIS A 36 18.48 -13.87 13.60
CA HIS A 36 19.77 -14.49 14.00
C HIS A 36 19.64 -15.65 14.98
N LYS A 37 18.63 -15.62 15.86
CA LYS A 37 18.44 -16.64 16.90
C LYS A 37 17.52 -17.78 16.44
N MET A 38 16.63 -17.51 15.51
CA MET A 38 15.81 -18.54 14.87
C MET A 38 16.59 -19.12 13.69
N ASN A 39 16.75 -20.44 13.68
CA ASN A 39 17.32 -21.12 12.53
C ASN A 39 16.57 -20.63 11.27
N SER A 40 17.22 -19.80 10.46
CA SER A 40 16.61 -19.08 9.34
C SER A 40 15.98 -19.99 8.28
N SER A 41 16.26 -21.30 8.35
CA SER A 41 15.62 -22.34 7.53
C SER A 41 14.16 -22.58 7.91
N ARG A 42 13.73 -22.28 9.17
CA ARG A 42 12.37 -22.55 9.64
C ARG A 42 11.44 -21.33 9.62
N GLY A 43 11.98 -20.12 9.67
CA GLY A 43 11.17 -18.91 9.66
C GLY A 43 11.78 -17.76 10.46
N TYR A 44 11.04 -16.66 10.57
CA TYR A 44 11.42 -15.48 11.34
C TYR A 44 10.17 -14.70 11.79
N VAL A 45 10.38 -13.76 12.72
CA VAL A 45 9.34 -12.81 13.17
C VAL A 45 9.64 -11.46 12.55
N GLY A 46 8.62 -10.77 12.08
CA GLY A 46 8.71 -9.42 11.56
C GLY A 46 7.95 -8.43 12.43
N PHE A 47 8.51 -7.24 12.55
CA PHE A 47 7.87 -6.09 13.17
C PHE A 47 7.66 -5.02 12.12
N GLY A 48 6.52 -4.32 12.17
CA GLY A 48 6.19 -3.24 11.27
C GLY A 48 5.59 -2.05 12.02
N PHE A 49 5.84 -0.87 11.48
CA PHE A 49 5.22 0.39 11.85
C PHE A 49 4.59 1.00 10.61
N HIS A 50 3.43 1.62 10.73
CA HIS A 50 2.86 2.45 9.69
C HIS A 50 2.22 3.71 10.24
N ALA A 51 2.20 4.75 9.40
CA ALA A 51 1.45 5.97 9.59
C ALA A 51 0.73 6.30 8.29
N PHE A 52 -0.56 6.55 8.37
CA PHE A 52 -1.40 6.90 7.24
C PHE A 52 -2.19 8.16 7.57
N GLN A 53 -2.11 9.17 6.71
CA GLN A 53 -2.88 10.38 6.81
C GLN A 53 -3.74 10.54 5.56
N GLU A 54 -5.02 10.78 5.76
CA GLU A 54 -5.99 11.10 4.73
C GLU A 54 -6.57 12.48 5.00
N LYS A 55 -6.66 13.31 3.97
CA LYS A 55 -7.35 14.59 3.98
C LYS A 55 -8.40 14.61 2.88
N SER A 56 -9.62 14.96 3.25
CA SER A 56 -10.73 15.14 2.32
C SER A 56 -11.17 16.59 2.35
N GLY A 57 -10.75 17.34 1.34
CA GLY A 57 -10.87 18.79 1.33
C GLY A 57 -10.15 19.44 2.51
N ASN A 58 -10.69 20.58 2.96
CA ASN A 58 -10.17 21.31 4.12
C ASN A 58 -10.86 20.93 5.44
N SER A 59 -11.88 20.09 5.39
CA SER A 59 -12.79 19.87 6.51
C SER A 59 -12.57 18.57 7.23
N PHE A 60 -12.16 17.50 6.55
CA PHE A 60 -12.02 16.18 7.15
C PHE A 60 -10.57 15.70 7.08
N SER A 61 -10.09 15.14 8.18
CA SER A 61 -8.81 14.45 8.21
C SER A 61 -8.89 13.17 9.05
N LYS A 62 -8.11 12.17 8.64
CA LYS A 62 -7.92 10.92 9.36
C LYS A 62 -6.43 10.69 9.49
N LEU A 63 -5.98 10.39 10.70
CA LEU A 63 -4.63 9.92 11.01
C LEU A 63 -4.73 8.52 11.60
N ASP A 64 -3.95 7.61 11.05
CA ASP A 64 -3.90 6.21 11.46
C ASP A 64 -2.44 5.84 11.72
N ILE A 65 -2.14 5.40 12.93
CA ILE A 65 -0.79 5.00 13.35
C ILE A 65 -0.88 3.59 13.92
N GLY A 66 -0.09 2.66 13.41
CA GLY A 66 -0.17 1.28 13.83
C GLY A 66 1.15 0.54 13.89
N LEU A 67 1.10 -0.54 14.68
CA LEU A 67 2.18 -1.51 14.87
C LEU A 67 1.71 -2.87 14.39
N THR A 68 2.58 -3.58 13.71
CA THR A 68 2.32 -4.92 13.17
C THR A 68 3.35 -5.90 13.69
N LEU A 69 2.90 -7.04 14.17
CA LEU A 69 3.74 -8.20 14.45
C LEU A 69 3.36 -9.33 13.49
N SER A 70 4.34 -9.96 12.88
CA SER A 70 4.12 -11.03 11.92
C SER A 70 5.08 -12.19 12.17
N SER A 71 4.58 -13.40 11.91
CA SER A 71 5.37 -14.62 11.94
C SER A 71 5.44 -15.22 10.56
N TYR A 72 6.62 -15.58 10.11
CA TYR A 72 6.89 -16.22 8.82
C TYR A 72 7.43 -17.62 9.06
N VAL A 73 6.79 -18.61 8.45
CA VAL A 73 7.15 -20.01 8.56
C VAL A 73 7.40 -20.56 7.16
N ASN A 74 8.57 -21.15 6.95
CA ASN A 74 8.86 -21.88 5.73
C ASN A 74 8.26 -23.28 5.86
N ILE A 75 7.31 -23.62 5.01
CA ILE A 75 6.68 -24.95 4.95
C ILE A 75 7.65 -25.90 4.26
N ASP A 76 8.21 -25.46 3.14
CA ASP A 76 9.23 -26.13 2.37
C ASP A 76 10.16 -25.09 1.70
N ASP A 77 11.07 -25.52 0.81
CA ASP A 77 12.04 -24.65 0.14
C ASP A 77 11.38 -23.62 -0.77
N ASN A 78 10.17 -23.89 -1.24
CA ASN A 78 9.43 -23.05 -2.18
C ASN A 78 8.25 -22.31 -1.54
N ASN A 79 7.71 -22.81 -0.43
CA ASN A 79 6.49 -22.30 0.18
C ASN A 79 6.75 -21.65 1.53
N GLN A 80 6.26 -20.43 1.69
CA GLN A 80 6.28 -19.69 2.93
C GLN A 80 4.86 -19.23 3.30
N LEU A 81 4.48 -19.48 4.54
CA LEU A 81 3.24 -18.99 5.13
C LEU A 81 3.55 -17.92 6.18
N SER A 82 2.73 -16.91 6.26
CA SER A 82 2.83 -15.85 7.26
C SER A 82 1.49 -15.55 7.88
N PHE A 83 1.51 -15.27 9.17
CA PHE A 83 0.39 -14.73 9.92
C PHE A 83 0.79 -13.38 10.51
N GLY A 84 -0.09 -12.38 10.42
CA GLY A 84 0.14 -11.03 10.96
C GLY A 84 -1.00 -10.55 11.83
N PHE A 85 -0.65 -9.82 12.88
CA PHE A 85 -1.57 -9.09 13.72
C PHE A 85 -1.12 -7.63 13.82
N GLN A 86 -2.07 -6.71 13.70
CA GLN A 86 -1.85 -5.26 13.72
C GLN A 86 -2.75 -4.60 14.75
N THR A 87 -2.20 -3.63 15.44
CA THR A 87 -2.93 -2.72 16.32
C THR A 87 -2.72 -1.30 15.85
N GLU A 88 -3.75 -0.47 15.92
CA GLU A 88 -3.71 0.88 15.39
C GLU A 88 -4.54 1.85 16.23
N LEU A 89 -4.10 3.11 16.27
CA LEU A 89 -4.84 4.24 16.78
C LEU A 89 -5.30 5.08 15.59
N ILE A 90 -6.59 5.28 15.50
CA ILE A 90 -7.23 6.05 14.43
C ILE A 90 -7.80 7.32 15.04
N GLN A 91 -7.33 8.48 14.58
CA GLN A 91 -7.87 9.78 14.92
C GLN A 91 -8.62 10.35 13.71
N HIS A 92 -9.90 10.58 13.87
CA HIS A 92 -10.70 11.37 12.94
C HIS A 92 -10.79 12.81 13.46
N SER A 93 -10.68 13.78 12.57
CA SER A 93 -10.83 15.20 12.89
C SER A 93 -11.69 15.89 11.85
N ILE A 94 -12.51 16.83 12.30
CA ILE A 94 -13.36 17.67 11.47
C ILE A 94 -13.11 19.14 11.79
N ASN A 95 -12.88 19.94 10.77
CA ASN A 95 -12.80 21.38 10.86
C ASN A 95 -14.16 21.99 10.47
N THR A 96 -15.01 22.22 11.45
CA THR A 96 -16.37 22.73 11.24
C THR A 96 -16.39 24.15 10.68
N SER A 97 -15.35 24.97 10.96
CA SER A 97 -15.29 26.34 10.46
C SER A 97 -15.04 26.46 8.95
N SER A 98 -14.58 25.37 8.31
CA SER A 98 -14.36 25.32 6.87
C SER A 98 -15.56 24.73 6.09
N ILE A 99 -16.61 24.31 6.78
CA ILE A 99 -17.81 23.72 6.19
C ILE A 99 -18.83 24.80 5.93
N GLN A 100 -19.38 24.83 4.73
CA GLN A 100 -20.51 25.67 4.37
C GLN A 100 -21.77 24.80 4.28
N TRP A 101 -22.81 25.19 5.01
CA TRP A 101 -24.05 24.44 5.09
C TRP A 101 -25.12 25.08 4.21
N ALA A 102 -25.98 24.29 3.62
CA ALA A 102 -27.09 24.78 2.81
C ALA A 102 -28.05 25.70 3.62
N SER A 103 -28.20 25.45 4.94
CA SER A 103 -28.96 26.27 5.88
C SER A 103 -28.39 27.70 6.05
N GLN A 104 -27.13 27.90 5.72
CA GLN A 104 -26.41 29.20 5.79
C GLN A 104 -26.48 30.00 4.48
N TYR A 105 -27.30 29.58 3.53
CA TYR A 105 -27.52 30.33 2.30
C TYR A 105 -28.49 31.51 2.57
N SER A 106 -28.02 32.71 2.28
CA SER A 106 -28.81 33.94 2.41
C SER A 106 -29.35 34.36 1.03
N ASN A 107 -30.66 34.39 0.88
CA ASN A 107 -31.29 34.90 -0.33
C ASN A 107 -31.02 36.38 -0.55
N SER A 108 -30.82 37.17 0.53
CA SER A 108 -30.55 38.61 0.45
C SER A 108 -29.13 38.91 -0.03
N LEU A 109 -28.17 38.05 0.28
CA LEU A 109 -26.78 38.15 -0.15
C LEU A 109 -26.49 37.33 -1.44
N GLY A 110 -27.42 36.46 -1.82
CA GLY A 110 -27.24 35.57 -2.97
C GLY A 110 -26.12 34.54 -2.77
N GLY A 111 -25.79 34.20 -1.51
CA GLY A 111 -24.66 33.35 -1.19
C GLY A 111 -24.59 32.89 0.25
N TYR A 112 -23.43 32.33 0.61
CA TYR A 112 -23.11 31.87 1.96
C TYR A 112 -22.97 33.04 2.92
N ASP A 113 -23.62 32.94 4.10
CA ASP A 113 -23.54 33.89 5.21
C ASP A 113 -23.13 33.15 6.49
N ALA A 114 -21.93 33.43 6.97
CA ALA A 114 -21.38 32.81 8.17
C ALA A 114 -22.11 33.23 9.46
N SER A 115 -22.88 34.32 9.44
CA SER A 115 -23.65 34.77 10.60
C SER A 115 -24.91 33.94 10.85
N ILE A 116 -25.39 33.21 9.84
CA ILE A 116 -26.52 32.30 9.98
C ILE A 116 -26.09 31.01 10.68
N ASN A 117 -26.78 30.66 11.75
CA ASN A 117 -26.51 29.41 12.46
C ASN A 117 -26.82 28.20 11.55
N SER A 118 -25.86 27.31 11.38
CA SER A 118 -26.00 26.11 10.55
C SER A 118 -27.07 25.14 11.06
N GLY A 119 -27.35 25.14 12.37
CA GLY A 119 -28.19 24.14 13.02
C GLY A 119 -27.54 22.78 13.21
N GLU A 120 -26.32 22.58 12.68
CA GLU A 120 -25.59 21.32 12.78
C GLU A 120 -24.71 21.30 14.04
N PHE A 121 -24.75 20.20 14.76
CA PHE A 121 -24.01 20.03 16.00
C PHE A 121 -23.11 18.79 15.95
N PHE A 122 -21.84 18.99 16.26
CA PHE A 122 -20.86 17.91 16.45
C PHE A 122 -20.47 17.83 17.91
N TYR A 123 -20.58 16.66 18.52
CA TYR A 123 -20.19 16.42 19.91
C TYR A 123 -18.68 16.63 20.16
N SER A 124 -17.87 16.42 19.14
CA SER A 124 -16.44 16.63 19.21
C SER A 124 -15.86 16.85 17.81
N ASN A 125 -14.89 17.75 17.72
CA ASN A 125 -14.15 18.00 16.49
C ASN A 125 -13.03 16.97 16.26
N SER A 126 -12.75 16.11 17.24
CA SER A 126 -11.74 15.06 17.13
C SER A 126 -12.18 13.82 17.91
N LEU A 127 -11.99 12.65 17.33
CA LEU A 127 -12.31 11.37 17.94
C LEU A 127 -11.15 10.40 17.70
N THR A 128 -10.57 9.89 18.80
CA THR A 128 -9.54 8.84 18.73
C THR A 128 -10.17 7.48 19.07
N SER A 129 -9.87 6.48 18.28
CA SER A 129 -10.37 5.12 18.45
C SER A 129 -9.24 4.12 18.31
N PHE A 130 -9.27 3.05 19.11
CA PHE A 130 -8.39 1.90 18.97
C PHE A 130 -8.99 0.90 17.99
N ASN A 131 -8.13 0.28 17.17
CA ASN A 131 -8.54 -0.69 16.19
C ASN A 131 -7.51 -1.82 16.07
N SER A 132 -7.91 -2.90 15.42
CA SER A 132 -7.00 -4.00 15.10
C SER A 132 -7.31 -4.63 13.74
N ALA A 133 -6.33 -5.32 13.21
CA ALA A 133 -6.41 -6.08 11.97
C ALA A 133 -5.62 -7.39 12.10
N THR A 134 -5.96 -8.37 11.29
CA THR A 134 -5.23 -9.63 11.18
C THR A 134 -5.21 -10.10 9.74
N GLY A 135 -4.26 -10.96 9.42
CA GLY A 135 -4.17 -11.50 8.07
C GLY A 135 -3.24 -12.71 7.96
N ILE A 136 -3.43 -13.42 6.88
CA ILE A 136 -2.59 -14.53 6.46
C ILE A 136 -2.02 -14.23 5.08
N PHE A 137 -0.84 -14.71 4.82
CA PHE A 137 -0.13 -14.51 3.57
C PHE A 137 0.64 -15.76 3.19
N TRP A 138 0.47 -16.20 1.97
CA TRP A 138 1.20 -17.31 1.39
C TRP A 138 2.05 -16.82 0.22
N LYS A 139 3.28 -17.32 0.15
CA LYS A 139 4.21 -17.09 -0.93
C LYS A 139 4.75 -18.41 -1.42
N ASN A 140 4.67 -18.62 -2.73
CA ASN A 140 5.37 -19.69 -3.43
C ASN A 140 6.43 -19.09 -4.34
N THR A 141 7.60 -19.71 -4.41
CA THR A 141 8.69 -19.30 -5.30
C THR A 141 9.31 -20.55 -5.90
N SER A 142 9.15 -20.71 -7.20
CA SER A 142 9.67 -21.82 -7.97
C SER A 142 10.77 -21.34 -8.92
N GLN A 143 11.85 -22.09 -9.00
CA GLN A 143 12.95 -21.86 -9.96
C GLN A 143 13.14 -23.11 -10.79
N HIS A 144 13.08 -22.96 -12.10
CA HIS A 144 13.41 -24.01 -13.05
C HIS A 144 14.68 -23.63 -13.81
N ILE A 145 15.67 -24.52 -13.77
CA ILE A 145 16.91 -24.35 -14.51
C ILE A 145 16.77 -25.14 -15.81
N ASN A 146 16.75 -24.43 -16.94
CA ASN A 146 16.70 -24.99 -18.28
C ASN A 146 18.05 -24.78 -18.96
N LEU A 147 18.28 -25.46 -20.10
CA LEU A 147 19.50 -25.28 -20.92
C LEU A 147 19.65 -23.84 -21.42
N SER A 148 18.56 -23.11 -21.53
CA SER A 148 18.48 -21.73 -22.01
C SER A 148 18.51 -20.67 -20.91
N GLY A 149 18.42 -21.04 -19.62
CA GLY A 149 18.45 -20.07 -18.52
C GLY A 149 17.71 -20.54 -17.27
N ILE A 150 17.42 -19.60 -16.38
CA ILE A 150 16.69 -19.80 -15.14
C ILE A 150 15.34 -19.10 -15.27
N ASP A 151 14.28 -19.89 -15.32
CA ASP A 151 12.92 -19.37 -15.25
C ASP A 151 12.50 -19.26 -13.79
N VAL A 152 11.98 -18.11 -13.43
CA VAL A 152 11.52 -17.83 -12.09
C VAL A 152 10.04 -17.54 -12.09
N ALA A 153 9.30 -18.33 -11.36
CA ALA A 153 7.91 -18.06 -11.06
C ALA A 153 7.72 -17.85 -9.56
N SER A 154 7.15 -16.71 -9.20
CA SER A 154 6.78 -16.41 -7.82
C SER A 154 5.31 -16.04 -7.78
N PHE A 155 4.60 -16.63 -6.84
CA PHE A 155 3.19 -16.33 -6.59
C PHE A 155 2.98 -15.96 -5.13
N GLN A 156 2.15 -14.96 -4.89
CA GLN A 156 1.85 -14.44 -3.57
C GLN A 156 0.34 -14.23 -3.44
N LEU A 157 -0.23 -14.68 -2.33
CA LEU A 157 -1.65 -14.51 -2.03
C LEU A 157 -1.79 -14.10 -0.57
N GLY A 158 -2.57 -13.06 -0.32
CA GLY A 158 -2.85 -12.57 1.02
C GLY A 158 -4.34 -12.35 1.25
N TYR A 159 -4.78 -12.60 2.47
CA TYR A 159 -6.10 -12.25 2.96
C TYR A 159 -5.95 -11.51 4.29
N GLY A 160 -6.61 -10.37 4.40
CA GLY A 160 -6.61 -9.54 5.60
C GLY A 160 -8.01 -9.11 6.01
N VAL A 161 -8.20 -8.98 7.30
CA VAL A 161 -9.43 -8.46 7.91
C VAL A 161 -9.05 -7.27 8.77
N PHE A 162 -9.61 -6.12 8.44
CA PHE A 162 -9.37 -4.85 9.09
C PHE A 162 -10.62 -4.36 9.82
N ASN A 163 -10.44 -3.39 10.71
CA ASN A 163 -11.52 -2.80 11.52
C ASN A 163 -12.25 -3.84 12.39
N LEU A 164 -11.51 -4.75 13.02
CA LEU A 164 -12.09 -5.81 13.84
C LEU A 164 -12.89 -5.25 15.03
N PHE A 165 -12.46 -4.14 15.61
CA PHE A 165 -13.16 -3.49 16.73
C PHE A 165 -14.22 -2.50 16.29
N LYS A 166 -14.46 -2.35 14.97
CA LYS A 166 -15.46 -1.43 14.40
C LYS A 166 -15.37 -0.04 15.03
N PRO A 167 -14.23 0.67 14.86
CA PRO A 167 -14.01 1.96 15.51
C PRO A 167 -15.13 2.95 15.18
N LYS A 168 -15.42 3.83 16.12
CA LYS A 168 -16.42 4.88 15.94
C LYS A 168 -15.93 5.90 14.91
N LYS A 169 -16.85 6.49 14.18
CA LYS A 169 -16.60 7.61 13.27
C LYS A 169 -17.08 8.90 13.90
N ILE A 170 -16.50 10.03 13.49
CA ILE A 170 -17.11 11.34 13.73
C ILE A 170 -18.32 11.43 12.82
N SER A 171 -19.50 11.51 13.42
CA SER A 171 -20.77 11.64 12.74
C SER A 171 -21.72 12.41 13.64
N PRO A 172 -22.67 13.19 13.08
CA PRO A 172 -23.80 13.73 13.84
C PRO A 172 -24.60 12.62 14.53
N LEU A 173 -24.58 11.41 13.98
CA LEU A 173 -25.19 10.23 14.56
C LEU A 173 -24.26 9.59 15.59
N GLN A 174 -24.69 9.55 16.85
CA GLN A 174 -23.90 9.17 18.04
C GLN A 174 -23.29 7.75 17.99
N ASN A 175 -23.74 6.85 17.12
CA ASN A 175 -23.36 5.45 17.08
C ASN A 175 -22.87 4.95 15.71
N ASP A 176 -22.40 5.85 14.84
CA ASP A 176 -21.83 5.43 13.56
C ASP A 176 -20.49 4.71 13.75
N ARG A 177 -20.38 3.50 13.22
CA ARG A 177 -19.19 2.65 13.33
C ARG A 177 -18.69 2.25 11.96
N THR A 178 -17.37 2.08 11.90
CA THR A 178 -16.71 1.58 10.69
C THR A 178 -17.05 0.10 10.49
N PHE A 179 -17.43 -0.29 9.27
CA PHE A 179 -17.61 -1.70 8.93
C PHE A 179 -16.28 -2.44 8.90
N VAL A 180 -16.33 -3.73 9.22
CA VAL A 180 -15.21 -4.64 8.98
C VAL A 180 -14.88 -4.63 7.49
N ARG A 181 -13.59 -4.56 7.17
CA ARG A 181 -13.09 -4.58 5.79
C ARG A 181 -12.34 -5.88 5.55
N HIS A 182 -12.76 -6.62 4.54
CA HIS A 182 -12.09 -7.79 4.01
C HIS A 182 -11.26 -7.39 2.80
N CYS A 183 -10.04 -7.92 2.72
CA CYS A 183 -9.12 -7.62 1.65
C CYS A 183 -8.44 -8.90 1.17
N ILE A 184 -8.52 -9.18 -0.14
CA ILE A 184 -7.79 -10.27 -0.80
C ILE A 184 -6.88 -9.62 -1.82
N HIS A 185 -5.60 -10.00 -1.81
CA HIS A 185 -4.66 -9.54 -2.83
C HIS A 185 -3.77 -10.67 -3.30
N GLY A 186 -3.37 -10.57 -4.55
CA GLY A 186 -2.44 -11.52 -5.14
C GLY A 186 -1.48 -10.85 -6.10
N ARG A 187 -0.31 -11.45 -6.24
CA ARG A 187 0.73 -11.03 -7.17
C ARG A 187 1.46 -12.23 -7.69
N GLY A 188 1.63 -12.28 -9.02
CA GLY A 188 2.55 -13.16 -9.71
C GLY A 188 3.82 -12.41 -10.12
N LEU A 189 4.90 -13.13 -10.35
CA LEU A 189 6.07 -12.67 -11.07
C LEU A 189 6.57 -13.83 -11.93
N PHE A 190 6.59 -13.63 -13.22
CA PHE A 190 7.08 -14.58 -14.22
C PHE A 190 8.24 -13.93 -14.95
N ALA A 191 9.46 -14.39 -14.67
CA ALA A 191 10.67 -13.90 -15.33
C ALA A 191 11.29 -15.06 -16.10
N ILE A 192 11.61 -14.83 -17.37
CA ILE A 192 12.21 -15.79 -18.28
C ILE A 192 13.68 -15.40 -18.47
N GLY A 193 14.59 -16.31 -18.15
CA GLY A 193 16.03 -16.01 -18.09
C GLY A 193 16.66 -15.55 -19.39
N GLU A 194 16.17 -16.01 -20.56
CA GLU A 194 16.64 -15.57 -21.87
C GLU A 194 16.15 -14.19 -22.26
N PHE A 195 14.93 -13.85 -21.83
CA PHE A 195 14.33 -12.56 -22.12
C PHE A 195 14.57 -11.64 -20.93
N LYS A 196 15.15 -10.48 -21.16
CA LYS A 196 15.32 -9.43 -20.15
C LYS A 196 13.98 -8.84 -19.69
N TYR A 197 12.92 -9.65 -19.69
CA TYR A 197 11.57 -9.22 -19.39
C TYR A 197 10.95 -10.09 -18.29
N GLY A 198 10.14 -9.48 -17.47
CA GLY A 198 9.28 -10.15 -16.50
C GLY A 198 7.87 -9.59 -16.56
N ILE A 199 6.88 -10.46 -16.33
CA ILE A 199 5.47 -10.06 -16.23
C ILE A 199 5.03 -10.27 -14.79
N ALA A 200 4.42 -9.25 -14.21
CA ALA A 200 3.95 -9.28 -12.83
C ALA A 200 2.45 -8.93 -12.76
N PRO A 201 1.53 -9.91 -12.98
CA PRO A 201 0.11 -9.70 -12.75
C PRO A 201 -0.16 -9.48 -11.27
N GLN A 202 -1.15 -8.61 -10.97
CA GLN A 202 -1.54 -8.25 -9.61
C GLN A 202 -3.05 -7.99 -9.55
N PHE A 203 -3.64 -8.32 -8.42
CA PHE A 203 -5.02 -7.96 -8.12
C PHE A 203 -5.20 -7.61 -6.66
N LEU A 204 -6.20 -6.79 -6.38
CA LEU A 204 -6.65 -6.40 -5.06
C LEU A 204 -8.18 -6.36 -5.08
N ILE A 205 -8.82 -7.04 -4.14
CA ILE A 205 -10.27 -7.04 -3.97
C ILE A 205 -10.55 -6.67 -2.53
N GLN A 206 -11.40 -5.69 -2.33
CA GLN A 206 -11.78 -5.20 -1.00
C GLN A 206 -13.30 -5.10 -0.88
N ARG A 207 -13.80 -5.43 0.30
CA ARG A 207 -15.20 -5.24 0.66
C ARG A 207 -15.32 -4.66 2.07
N GLN A 208 -16.06 -3.56 2.20
CA GLN A 208 -16.31 -2.91 3.49
C GLN A 208 -17.79 -2.50 3.57
N GLY A 209 -18.57 -3.29 4.28
CA GLY A 209 -20.02 -3.12 4.29
C GLY A 209 -20.62 -3.23 2.88
N PRO A 210 -21.35 -2.21 2.40
CA PRO A 210 -21.89 -2.19 1.05
C PRO A 210 -20.84 -1.86 -0.03
N HIS A 211 -19.69 -1.28 0.35
CA HIS A 211 -18.67 -0.85 -0.60
C HIS A 211 -17.83 -2.04 -1.08
N PHE A 212 -17.68 -2.13 -2.39
CA PHE A 212 -16.86 -3.10 -3.08
C PHE A 212 -15.88 -2.38 -3.99
N ASP A 213 -14.61 -2.76 -3.92
CA ASP A 213 -13.54 -2.27 -4.76
C ASP A 213 -12.70 -3.44 -5.27
N ALA A 214 -12.41 -3.45 -6.56
CA ALA A 214 -11.57 -4.46 -7.17
C ALA A 214 -10.65 -3.80 -8.20
N THR A 215 -9.36 -4.02 -8.05
CA THR A 215 -8.33 -3.53 -8.98
C THR A 215 -7.52 -4.72 -9.48
N ALA A 216 -7.31 -4.82 -10.79
CA ALA A 216 -6.47 -5.85 -11.39
C ALA A 216 -5.66 -5.28 -12.54
N GLY A 217 -4.49 -5.85 -12.79
CA GLY A 217 -3.62 -5.43 -13.87
C GLY A 217 -2.29 -6.18 -13.87
N ALA A 218 -1.34 -5.71 -14.67
CA ALA A 218 -0.02 -6.27 -14.73
C ALA A 218 1.05 -5.19 -14.96
N ASP A 219 2.23 -5.42 -14.39
CA ASP A 219 3.47 -4.70 -14.72
C ASP A 219 4.29 -5.56 -15.68
N ILE A 220 4.83 -4.96 -16.73
CA ILE A 220 5.92 -5.52 -17.55
C ILE A 220 7.20 -4.88 -17.04
N LYS A 221 8.18 -5.71 -16.69
CA LYS A 221 9.49 -5.28 -16.18
C LYS A 221 10.56 -5.57 -17.21
N TYR A 222 11.40 -4.60 -17.49
CA TYR A 222 12.59 -4.74 -18.31
C TYR A 222 13.83 -4.65 -17.43
N TYR A 223 14.63 -5.71 -17.42
CA TYR A 223 15.87 -5.79 -16.64
C TYR A 223 17.02 -5.22 -17.47
N VAL A 224 17.33 -3.94 -17.24
CA VAL A 224 18.43 -3.24 -17.94
C VAL A 224 19.76 -3.83 -17.53
N LYS A 225 19.92 -4.12 -16.21
CA LYS A 225 21.11 -4.73 -15.64
C LYS A 225 20.71 -5.69 -14.53
N SER A 226 21.09 -6.94 -14.70
CA SER A 226 20.97 -7.96 -13.65
C SER A 226 22.16 -7.89 -12.70
N ASP A 227 21.97 -8.27 -11.43
CA ASP A 227 22.98 -8.24 -10.38
C ASP A 227 24.24 -9.03 -10.83
N THR A 228 25.32 -8.33 -11.10
CA THR A 228 26.62 -8.92 -11.44
C THR A 228 27.55 -8.83 -10.24
N LYS A 229 28.31 -9.91 -9.96
CA LYS A 229 29.25 -10.01 -8.83
C LYS A 229 30.44 -9.03 -8.94
N TYR A 230 30.65 -8.47 -10.11
CA TYR A 230 31.82 -7.66 -10.42
C TYR A 230 31.37 -6.27 -10.86
N THR A 231 31.74 -5.28 -10.05
CA THR A 231 31.86 -3.87 -10.39
C THR A 231 30.62 -3.00 -10.52
N GLY A 232 30.70 -1.87 -9.85
CA GLY A 232 30.06 -0.61 -10.18
C GLY A 232 29.00 -0.16 -9.21
N PHE A 233 28.81 1.13 -9.17
CA PHE A 233 27.81 1.85 -8.38
C PHE A 233 26.37 1.37 -8.66
N VAL A 234 26.12 0.90 -9.90
CA VAL A 234 24.82 0.34 -10.33
C VAL A 234 24.90 -1.18 -10.30
N ARG A 235 24.23 -1.81 -9.32
CA ARG A 235 24.15 -3.27 -9.18
C ARG A 235 22.97 -3.84 -9.97
N GLU A 236 21.79 -3.21 -9.84
CA GLU A 236 20.55 -3.64 -10.47
C GLU A 236 19.79 -2.40 -10.97
N CYS A 237 19.27 -2.47 -12.19
CA CYS A 237 18.42 -1.44 -12.75
C CYS A 237 17.28 -2.08 -13.55
N ASN A 238 16.04 -1.82 -13.16
CA ASN A 238 14.84 -2.33 -13.82
C ASN A 238 13.90 -1.18 -14.13
N LEU A 239 13.35 -1.20 -15.33
CA LEU A 239 12.25 -0.33 -15.74
C LEU A 239 10.96 -1.15 -15.74
N GLY A 240 9.89 -0.58 -15.24
CA GLY A 240 8.57 -1.22 -15.23
C GLY A 240 7.52 -0.29 -15.83
N MET A 241 6.65 -0.87 -16.64
CA MET A 241 5.43 -0.23 -17.13
C MET A 241 4.24 -1.12 -16.79
N GLY A 242 3.19 -0.55 -16.22
CA GLY A 242 2.01 -1.29 -15.80
C GLY A 242 0.73 -0.63 -16.27
N LEU A 243 -0.29 -1.45 -16.41
CA LEU A 243 -1.64 -1.00 -16.67
C LEU A 243 -2.59 -1.76 -15.74
N PHE A 244 -3.38 -1.00 -14.97
CA PHE A 244 -4.35 -1.54 -14.03
C PHE A 244 -5.73 -0.98 -14.32
N TYR A 245 -6.74 -1.76 -14.01
CA TYR A 245 -8.13 -1.35 -14.08
C TYR A 245 -8.77 -1.49 -12.72
N ARG A 246 -9.36 -0.41 -12.22
CA ARG A 246 -10.22 -0.39 -11.04
C ARG A 246 -11.65 -0.47 -11.50
N TYR A 247 -12.34 -1.47 -10.98
CA TYR A 247 -13.70 -1.80 -11.39
C TYR A 247 -14.64 -0.59 -11.30
N ASN A 248 -15.25 -0.24 -12.42
CA ASN A 248 -16.21 0.86 -12.60
C ASN A 248 -15.71 2.24 -12.12
N ASP A 249 -14.39 2.47 -12.10
CA ASP A 249 -13.80 3.72 -11.60
C ASP A 249 -12.70 4.24 -12.53
N ALA A 250 -11.57 3.56 -12.68
CA ALA A 250 -10.41 4.13 -13.38
C ALA A 250 -9.55 3.12 -14.12
N ILE A 251 -8.87 3.60 -15.17
CA ILE A 251 -7.70 2.95 -15.78
C ILE A 251 -6.46 3.64 -15.23
N ILE A 252 -5.48 2.86 -14.78
CA ILE A 252 -4.32 3.34 -14.05
C ILE A 252 -3.03 2.92 -14.76
N PRO A 253 -2.50 3.72 -15.69
CA PRO A 253 -1.14 3.57 -16.17
C PRO A 253 -0.15 3.83 -15.04
N LYS A 254 0.90 3.00 -14.97
CA LYS A 254 1.94 3.05 -13.96
C LYS A 254 3.30 2.92 -14.61
N PHE A 255 4.24 3.71 -14.13
CA PHE A 255 5.66 3.63 -14.46
C PHE A 255 6.46 3.37 -13.19
N SER A 256 7.51 2.54 -13.27
CA SER A 256 8.38 2.27 -12.13
C SER A 256 9.84 2.15 -12.56
N LEU A 257 10.71 2.66 -11.72
CA LEU A 257 12.16 2.58 -11.84
C LEU A 257 12.72 1.94 -10.58
N GLN A 258 13.36 0.81 -10.71
CA GLN A 258 14.14 0.20 -9.63
C GLN A 258 15.62 0.44 -9.89
N PHE A 259 16.26 1.04 -8.93
CA PHE A 259 17.69 1.30 -8.94
C PHE A 259 18.30 0.77 -7.64
N ASN A 260 19.03 -0.33 -7.71
CA ASN A 260 19.54 -1.05 -6.55
C ASN A 260 18.42 -1.39 -5.54
N ASP A 261 18.51 -0.83 -4.34
CA ASP A 261 17.56 -1.02 -3.24
C ASP A 261 16.38 -0.06 -3.26
N LEU A 262 16.44 0.95 -4.14
CA LEU A 262 15.42 1.99 -4.28
C LEU A 262 14.47 1.65 -5.44
N ASN A 263 13.17 1.72 -5.19
CA ASN A 263 12.14 1.60 -6.22
C ASN A 263 11.24 2.84 -6.16
N ILE A 264 11.15 3.55 -7.27
CA ILE A 264 10.29 4.72 -7.43
C ILE A 264 9.18 4.34 -8.41
N SER A 265 7.94 4.68 -8.08
CA SER A 265 6.78 4.43 -8.94
C SER A 265 5.94 5.68 -9.08
N LEU A 266 5.42 5.89 -10.28
CA LEU A 266 4.48 6.94 -10.62
C LEU A 266 3.26 6.28 -11.25
N SER A 267 2.06 6.73 -10.88
CA SER A 267 0.83 6.29 -11.53
C SER A 267 -0.16 7.44 -11.63
N TYR A 268 -1.05 7.32 -12.58
CA TYR A 268 -2.12 8.29 -12.82
C TYR A 268 -3.45 7.56 -13.00
N ASP A 269 -4.47 7.98 -12.23
CA ASP A 269 -5.81 7.43 -12.31
C ASP A 269 -6.60 8.18 -13.38
N LEU A 270 -6.92 7.52 -14.49
CA LEU A 270 -7.81 8.03 -15.53
C LEU A 270 -9.22 7.55 -15.23
N SER A 271 -10.08 8.42 -14.72
CA SER A 271 -11.47 8.07 -14.40
C SER A 271 -12.25 7.71 -15.66
N VAL A 272 -12.85 6.52 -15.68
CA VAL A 272 -13.65 6.00 -16.81
C VAL A 272 -15.08 5.61 -16.39
N GLY A 273 -15.39 5.73 -15.09
CA GLY A 273 -16.70 5.39 -14.54
C GLY A 273 -17.73 6.52 -14.62
N ASN A 274 -18.87 6.30 -13.96
CA ASN A 274 -20.00 7.25 -13.93
C ASN A 274 -19.65 8.63 -13.34
N VAL A 275 -18.53 8.74 -12.61
CA VAL A 275 -18.04 10.01 -12.04
C VAL A 275 -17.67 11.03 -13.14
N ASN A 276 -17.24 10.56 -14.32
CA ASN A 276 -16.96 11.41 -15.48
C ASN A 276 -18.16 12.22 -15.97
N ASN A 277 -19.38 11.74 -15.74
CA ASN A 277 -20.60 12.40 -16.20
C ASN A 277 -20.92 13.66 -15.42
N PHE A 278 -20.33 13.87 -14.24
CA PHE A 278 -20.62 15.00 -13.36
C PHE A 278 -19.56 16.10 -13.36
N ASN A 279 -18.27 15.77 -13.54
CA ASN A 279 -17.18 16.73 -13.31
C ASN A 279 -16.09 16.76 -14.41
N GLY A 280 -16.29 16.11 -15.54
CA GLY A 280 -15.25 15.93 -16.56
C GLY A 280 -14.20 14.89 -16.13
N THR A 281 -13.17 14.70 -16.95
CA THR A 281 -12.10 13.72 -16.66
C THR A 281 -11.29 14.17 -15.45
N VAL A 282 -11.63 13.67 -14.29
CA VAL A 282 -10.92 13.99 -13.05
C VAL A 282 -9.98 12.83 -12.73
N GLY A 283 -8.69 13.15 -12.66
CA GLY A 283 -7.65 12.17 -12.41
C GLY A 283 -7.10 12.22 -11.00
N GLY A 284 -6.33 11.19 -10.66
CA GLY A 284 -5.51 11.11 -9.45
C GLY A 284 -4.06 10.84 -9.81
N PHE A 285 -3.13 11.38 -9.05
CA PHE A 285 -1.70 11.17 -9.21
C PHE A 285 -1.14 10.48 -7.98
N SER A 286 -0.31 9.47 -8.18
CA SER A 286 0.39 8.78 -7.08
C SER A 286 1.88 8.72 -7.35
N ILE A 287 2.65 8.96 -6.30
CA ILE A 287 4.09 8.71 -6.25
C ILE A 287 4.39 7.75 -5.11
N GLY A 288 5.14 6.71 -5.38
CA GLY A 288 5.59 5.75 -4.38
C GLY A 288 7.11 5.63 -4.39
N ILE A 289 7.71 5.62 -3.22
CA ILE A 289 9.14 5.38 -3.00
C ILE A 289 9.28 4.22 -2.04
N GLN A 290 10.01 3.19 -2.44
CA GLN A 290 10.31 2.03 -1.60
C GLN A 290 11.81 1.82 -1.54
N TYR A 291 12.34 1.72 -0.33
CA TYR A 291 13.73 1.36 -0.08
C TYR A 291 13.79 0.01 0.64
N ASN A 292 14.61 -0.92 0.11
CA ASN A 292 14.77 -2.26 0.65
C ASN A 292 16.23 -2.44 1.10
N ASP A 293 16.51 -2.30 2.40
CA ASP A 293 17.87 -2.46 2.97
C ASP A 293 18.26 -3.94 3.04
N ALA A 294 18.53 -4.52 1.89
CA ALA A 294 18.83 -5.94 1.77
C ALA A 294 20.24 -6.31 2.32
N TYR A 295 21.09 -5.33 2.50
CA TYR A 295 22.48 -5.52 2.96
C TYR A 295 22.69 -5.11 4.41
N GLY A 296 21.68 -4.61 5.09
CA GLY A 296 21.80 -4.13 6.47
C GLY A 296 22.68 -2.89 6.60
N VAL A 297 22.77 -2.08 5.55
CA VAL A 297 23.64 -0.88 5.52
C VAL A 297 23.25 0.12 6.59
N LEU A 298 21.95 0.30 6.83
CA LEU A 298 21.45 1.27 7.80
C LEU A 298 21.54 0.78 9.25
N PHE A 299 21.46 -0.53 9.49
CA PHE A 299 21.37 -1.09 10.84
C PHE A 299 22.49 -2.07 11.17
N ASN A 300 23.56 -2.10 10.37
CA ASN A 300 24.78 -2.90 10.57
C ASN A 300 24.51 -4.35 11.03
N GLN A 301 23.51 -5.01 10.44
CA GLN A 301 23.23 -6.42 10.68
C GLN A 301 24.26 -7.27 9.92
N GLY A 302 25.49 -7.16 10.38
CA GLY A 302 26.68 -7.69 9.74
C GLY A 302 26.81 -9.19 9.85
N ASP A 303 26.07 -9.95 9.02
CA ASP A 303 26.44 -11.32 8.69
C ASP A 303 26.27 -11.58 7.19
N MET A 304 27.41 -11.60 6.52
CA MET A 304 27.52 -11.93 5.09
C MET A 304 26.93 -13.29 4.70
N HIS A 305 26.68 -14.19 5.67
CA HIS A 305 26.04 -15.50 5.43
C HIS A 305 24.53 -15.40 5.14
N VAL A 306 23.82 -14.52 5.82
CA VAL A 306 22.40 -14.25 5.58
C VAL A 306 22.21 -13.55 4.23
N VAL A 307 23.12 -12.63 3.91
CA VAL A 307 23.15 -11.92 2.64
C VAL A 307 23.40 -12.85 1.44
N ARG A 308 24.23 -13.90 1.59
CA ARG A 308 24.45 -14.87 0.52
C ARG A 308 23.23 -15.76 0.21
N ARG A 309 22.41 -16.09 1.19
CA ARG A 309 21.15 -16.83 0.96
C ARG A 309 20.03 -15.91 0.46
N SER A 310 19.92 -14.69 0.96
CA SER A 310 18.96 -13.72 0.45
C SER A 310 19.28 -13.25 -0.98
N ARG A 311 20.54 -13.30 -1.41
CA ARG A 311 20.94 -13.08 -2.82
C ARG A 311 20.29 -14.09 -3.77
N LYS A 312 20.17 -15.37 -3.38
CA LYS A 312 19.43 -16.37 -4.16
C LYS A 312 17.93 -16.08 -4.24
N MET A 313 17.35 -15.44 -3.20
CA MET A 313 15.93 -15.05 -3.16
C MET A 313 15.68 -13.65 -3.74
N ARG A 314 16.70 -12.85 -3.99
CA ARG A 314 16.58 -11.49 -4.50
C ARG A 314 16.51 -11.41 -6.02
N ASN A 315 17.09 -12.38 -6.71
CA ASN A 315 16.93 -12.55 -8.15
C ASN A 315 15.55 -13.13 -8.50
N LEU A 316 14.65 -13.14 -7.54
CA LEU A 316 13.23 -13.52 -7.57
C LEU A 316 12.38 -12.29 -7.21
#